data_195e2e70c580ae77b5d1b0036bd59d69
#
_entry.id   195e2e70c580ae77b5d1b0036bd59d69
#
_cell.length_a   1.000
_cell.length_b   1.000
_cell.length_c   1.000
_cell.angle_alpha   90.00
_cell.angle_beta   90.00
_cell.angle_gamma   90.00
#
_symmetry.space_group_name_H-M   'P 1'
#
loop_
_entity.id
_entity.type
_entity.pdbx_description
1 polymer ?
#
loop_
_entity_poly.entity_id
_entity_poly.type
_entity_poly.pdbx_seq_one_letter_code
_entity_poly.pdbx_strand_id
1 'polypeptide(L)'
;MRPPRYSFVANVDLTDLQSEIGTKGQIVDLSLFGCRVAASEPLPAGARVRIKVVRRGAGFAALSRVAYVRDGEMGIVFTHIEPNDLLLLDKRIAEMRETPRQYRVEFRADRFSG
;
A
#
# COMPACT_ATOMS: atom_id res chain seq x y z
N MET A 1 -5.44 15.26 -10.86
CA MET A 1 -6.19 14.85 -9.67
C MET A 1 -5.65 13.55 -9.12
N ARG A 2 -5.53 13.46 -7.83
CA ARG A 2 -5.00 12.27 -7.19
C ARG A 2 -6.13 11.28 -6.91
N PRO A 3 -5.86 9.96 -7.04
CA PRO A 3 -6.89 8.99 -6.66
C PRO A 3 -7.12 9.02 -5.16
N PRO A 4 -8.29 8.62 -4.72
CA PRO A 4 -8.57 8.54 -3.29
C PRO A 4 -7.60 7.58 -2.60
N ARG A 5 -7.23 7.91 -1.38
CA ARG A 5 -6.42 7.05 -0.54
C ARG A 5 -7.27 6.56 0.62
N TYR A 6 -7.10 5.31 0.95
CA TYR A 6 -7.88 4.67 2.00
C TYR A 6 -6.95 4.21 3.11
N SER A 7 -7.38 4.43 4.34
CA SER A 7 -6.68 3.91 5.50
C SER A 7 -6.69 2.39 5.42
N PHE A 8 -5.51 1.78 5.44
CA PHE A 8 -5.41 0.35 5.21
C PHE A 8 -4.14 -0.14 5.88
N VAL A 9 -4.29 -0.98 6.87
CA VAL A 9 -3.16 -1.47 7.64
C VAL A 9 -2.88 -2.91 7.26
N ALA A 10 -1.68 -3.18 6.81
CA ALA A 10 -1.25 -4.52 6.45
C ALA A 10 0.27 -4.57 6.48
N ASN A 11 0.80 -5.76 6.71
CA ASN A 11 2.24 -5.97 6.63
C ASN A 11 2.66 -6.03 5.18
N VAL A 12 3.85 -5.51 4.90
CA VAL A 12 4.42 -5.59 3.56
C VAL A 12 5.86 -6.04 3.62
N ASP A 13 6.26 -6.76 2.59
CA ASP A 13 7.65 -7.07 2.33
C ASP A 13 8.04 -6.32 1.07
N LEU A 14 9.17 -5.61 1.13
CA LEU A 14 9.72 -4.92 -0.03
C LEU A 14 11.08 -5.49 -0.33
N THR A 15 11.35 -5.77 -1.58
CA THR A 15 12.64 -6.27 -2.02
C THR A 15 13.19 -5.34 -3.08
N ASP A 16 14.39 -4.81 -2.83
CA ASP A 16 15.09 -4.00 -3.83
C ASP A 16 15.50 -4.92 -4.97
N LEU A 17 15.07 -4.60 -6.20
CA LEU A 17 15.29 -5.49 -7.33
C LEU A 17 16.73 -5.56 -7.76
N GLN A 18 17.52 -4.55 -7.44
CA GLN A 18 18.92 -4.52 -7.83
C GLN A 18 19.82 -5.24 -6.83
N SER A 19 19.64 -4.96 -5.54
CA SER A 19 20.49 -5.54 -4.50
C SER A 19 19.92 -6.82 -3.91
N GLU A 20 18.62 -7.05 -4.11
CA GLU A 20 17.87 -8.17 -3.52
C GLU A 20 17.79 -8.08 -1.99
N ILE A 21 18.08 -6.91 -1.45
CA ILE A 21 17.90 -6.67 -0.03
C ILE A 21 16.45 -6.36 0.24
N GLY A 22 15.91 -6.95 1.30
CA GLY A 22 14.52 -6.76 1.67
C GLY A 22 14.38 -5.93 2.92
N THR A 23 13.23 -5.30 3.07
CA THR A 23 12.83 -4.65 4.30
C THR A 23 11.36 -4.94 4.54
N LYS A 24 10.97 -4.86 5.78
CA LYS A 24 9.58 -5.08 6.16
C LYS A 24 9.00 -3.78 6.66
N GLY A 25 7.71 -3.63 6.45
CA GLY A 25 7.04 -2.43 6.91
C GLY A 25 5.57 -2.66 7.05
N GLN A 26 4.87 -1.56 7.23
CA GLN A 26 3.42 -1.57 7.39
C GLN A 26 2.84 -0.53 6.45
N ILE A 27 1.91 -0.98 5.63
CA ILE A 27 1.19 -0.07 4.75
C ILE A 27 0.23 0.72 5.62
N VAL A 28 0.15 2.03 5.40
CA VAL A 28 -0.73 2.88 6.19
C VAL A 28 -1.85 3.48 5.36
N ASP A 29 -1.65 3.60 4.06
CA ASP A 29 -2.76 3.93 3.17
C ASP A 29 -2.50 3.34 1.80
N LEU A 30 -3.56 3.21 1.02
CA LEU A 30 -3.53 2.48 -0.24
C LEU A 30 -4.42 3.17 -1.25
N SER A 31 -3.96 3.22 -2.49
CA SER A 31 -4.77 3.66 -3.63
C SER A 31 -4.47 2.73 -4.80
N LEU A 32 -5.16 2.95 -5.92
CA LEU A 32 -4.90 2.15 -7.13
C LEU A 32 -3.52 2.39 -7.70
N PHE A 33 -2.88 3.51 -7.38
CA PHE A 33 -1.60 3.86 -7.99
C PHE A 33 -0.41 3.67 -7.08
N GLY A 34 -0.64 3.41 -5.80
CA GLY A 34 0.46 3.24 -4.88
C GLY A 34 0.01 3.21 -3.43
N CYS A 35 0.99 3.29 -2.56
CA CYS A 35 0.72 3.22 -1.12
C CYS A 35 1.80 3.96 -0.35
N ARG A 36 1.54 4.17 0.92
CA ARG A 36 2.51 4.73 1.84
C ARG A 36 2.85 3.66 2.85
N VAL A 37 4.14 3.47 3.08
CA VAL A 37 4.64 2.38 3.93
C VAL A 37 5.54 2.96 5.00
N ALA A 38 5.26 2.60 6.25
CA ALA A 38 6.12 2.93 7.37
C ALA A 38 7.09 1.77 7.58
N ALA A 39 8.37 2.08 7.69
CA ALA A 39 9.39 1.06 7.88
C ALA A 39 10.53 1.63 8.72
N SER A 40 11.11 0.79 9.58
CA SER A 40 12.24 1.24 10.39
C SER A 40 13.51 1.43 9.56
N GLU A 41 13.61 0.72 8.43
CA GLU A 41 14.76 0.85 7.53
C GLU A 41 14.26 1.00 6.11
N PRO A 42 13.78 2.19 5.76
CA PRO A 42 13.24 2.40 4.42
C PRO A 42 14.31 2.29 3.34
N LEU A 43 13.87 1.86 2.17
CA LEU A 43 14.74 1.84 1.00
C LEU A 43 14.82 3.25 0.42
N PRO A 44 15.91 3.57 -0.29
CA PRO A 44 16.09 4.94 -0.76
C PRO A 44 15.12 5.31 -1.88
N ALA A 45 14.83 6.60 -1.99
CA ALA A 45 14.04 7.13 -3.10
C ALA A 45 14.70 6.75 -4.41
N GLY A 46 13.89 6.38 -5.37
CA GLY A 46 14.36 5.94 -6.68
C GLY A 46 14.56 4.44 -6.79
N ALA A 47 14.61 3.72 -5.66
CA ALA A 47 14.80 2.27 -5.71
C ALA A 47 13.62 1.59 -6.39
N ARG A 48 13.93 0.60 -7.23
CA ARG A 48 12.90 -0.23 -7.84
C ARG A 48 12.72 -1.44 -6.97
N VAL A 49 11.49 -1.74 -6.62
CA VAL A 49 11.20 -2.74 -5.61
C VAL A 49 10.04 -3.63 -6.04
N ARG A 50 10.03 -4.82 -5.47
CA ARG A 50 8.82 -5.64 -5.48
C ARG A 50 8.19 -5.48 -4.11
N ILE A 51 6.92 -5.08 -4.09
CA ILE A 51 6.16 -4.99 -2.86
C ILE A 51 5.20 -6.17 -2.81
N LYS A 52 5.13 -6.81 -1.65
CA LYS A 52 4.17 -7.87 -1.41
C LYS A 52 3.38 -7.50 -0.18
N VAL A 53 2.08 -7.32 -0.37
CA VAL A 53 1.17 -6.98 0.73
C VAL A 53 0.57 -8.26 1.26
N VAL A 54 0.63 -8.43 2.57
CA VAL A 54 0.16 -9.64 3.22
C VAL A 54 -0.94 -9.27 4.20
N ARG A 55 -2.13 -9.85 4.01
CA ARG A 55 -3.23 -9.58 4.89
C ARG A 55 -4.21 -10.74 4.86
N ARG A 56 -4.31 -11.47 5.97
CA ARG A 56 -5.33 -12.50 6.23
C ARG A 56 -5.61 -13.40 5.03
N GLY A 57 -4.58 -14.01 4.50
CA GLY A 57 -4.74 -14.95 3.41
C GLY A 57 -5.07 -14.32 2.08
N ALA A 58 -5.11 -13.01 2.01
CA ALA A 58 -5.30 -12.29 0.77
C ALA A 58 -4.30 -11.16 0.71
N GLY A 59 -3.71 -10.98 -0.41
CA GLY A 59 -2.72 -9.93 -0.59
C GLY A 59 -2.48 -9.76 -2.07
N PHE A 60 -1.56 -8.90 -2.39
CA PHE A 60 -1.18 -8.71 -3.78
C PHE A 60 0.29 -8.34 -3.84
N ALA A 61 0.87 -8.46 -5.02
CA ALA A 61 2.24 -8.06 -5.25
C ALA A 61 2.28 -7.11 -6.45
N ALA A 62 3.27 -6.24 -6.46
CA ALA A 62 3.43 -5.29 -7.54
C ALA A 62 4.90 -4.93 -7.68
N LEU A 63 5.31 -4.64 -8.89
CA LEU A 63 6.57 -3.95 -9.11
C LEU A 63 6.32 -2.47 -8.90
N SER A 64 7.28 -1.80 -8.28
CA SER A 64 7.04 -0.46 -7.78
C SER A 64 8.34 0.33 -7.76
N ARG A 65 8.21 1.60 -7.44
CA ARG A 65 9.35 2.48 -7.25
C ARG A 65 9.12 3.29 -5.97
N VAL A 66 10.19 3.46 -5.21
CA VAL A 66 10.13 4.35 -4.04
C VAL A 66 10.18 5.78 -4.58
N ALA A 67 9.09 6.50 -4.44
CA ALA A 67 8.98 7.86 -4.95
C ALA A 67 9.62 8.86 -4.02
N TYR A 68 9.49 8.65 -2.72
CA TYR A 68 10.10 9.53 -1.72
C TYR A 68 10.25 8.79 -0.40
N VAL A 69 11.11 9.32 0.45
CA VAL A 69 11.26 8.84 1.82
C VAL A 69 11.19 10.06 2.72
N ARG A 70 10.38 9.99 3.77
CA ARG A 70 10.22 11.08 4.71
C ARG A 70 9.76 10.54 6.05
N ASP A 71 10.49 10.88 7.12
CA ASP A 71 10.09 10.56 8.49
C ASP A 71 9.77 9.08 8.70
N GLY A 72 10.61 8.20 8.14
CA GLY A 72 10.43 6.77 8.31
C GLY A 72 9.36 6.17 7.41
N GLU A 73 8.79 6.95 6.51
CA GLU A 73 7.79 6.47 5.57
C GLU A 73 8.29 6.57 4.15
N MET A 74 7.84 5.62 3.33
CA MET A 74 8.12 5.62 1.91
C MET A 74 6.82 5.82 1.16
N GLY A 75 6.85 6.70 0.15
CA GLY A 75 5.79 6.77 -0.83
C GLY A 75 6.13 5.80 -1.95
N ILE A 76 5.23 4.87 -2.23
CA ILE A 76 5.45 3.81 -3.21
C ILE A 76 4.50 4.03 -4.38
N VAL A 77 5.03 4.01 -5.59
CA VAL A 77 4.24 4.09 -6.81
C VAL A 77 4.31 2.74 -7.51
N PHE A 78 3.14 2.17 -7.78
CA PHE A 78 3.08 0.90 -8.53
C PHE A 78 3.45 1.17 -9.98
N THR A 79 4.35 0.36 -10.53
CA THR A 79 4.77 0.51 -11.93
C THR A 79 4.25 -0.62 -12.80
N HIS A 80 4.01 -1.78 -12.20
CA HIS A 80 3.43 -2.90 -12.92
C HIS A 80 2.75 -3.85 -11.94
N ILE A 81 1.53 -4.22 -12.24
CA ILE A 81 0.76 -5.16 -11.43
C ILE A 81 0.22 -6.22 -12.36
N GLU A 82 0.49 -7.49 -12.06
CA GLU A 82 -0.05 -8.58 -12.84
C GLU A 82 -1.58 -8.61 -12.76
N PRO A 83 -2.27 -9.09 -13.78
CA PRO A 83 -3.75 -9.03 -13.80
C PRO A 83 -4.42 -9.65 -12.58
N ASN A 84 -3.94 -10.77 -12.09
CA ASN A 84 -4.53 -11.39 -10.91
C ASN A 84 -4.33 -10.51 -9.67
N ASP A 85 -3.16 -9.91 -9.53
CA ASP A 85 -2.88 -9.01 -8.42
C ASP A 85 -3.69 -7.74 -8.52
N LEU A 86 -3.91 -7.25 -9.73
CA LEU A 86 -4.72 -6.07 -9.94
C LEU A 86 -6.17 -6.31 -9.51
N LEU A 87 -6.70 -7.48 -9.78
CA LEU A 87 -8.03 -7.85 -9.33
C LEU A 87 -8.10 -7.86 -7.80
N LEU A 88 -7.06 -8.37 -7.15
CA LEU A 88 -7.01 -8.38 -5.69
C LEU A 88 -6.95 -6.97 -5.14
N LEU A 89 -6.15 -6.11 -5.74
CA LEU A 89 -6.06 -4.71 -5.33
C LEU A 89 -7.40 -4.01 -5.49
N ASP A 90 -8.06 -4.18 -6.64
CA ASP A 90 -9.37 -3.60 -6.88
C ASP A 90 -10.36 -4.06 -5.82
N LYS A 91 -10.32 -5.34 -5.49
CA LYS A 91 -11.22 -5.89 -4.50
C LYS A 91 -10.98 -5.27 -3.13
N ARG A 92 -9.70 -5.11 -2.73
CA ARG A 92 -9.37 -4.50 -1.45
C ARG A 92 -9.88 -3.06 -1.39
N ILE A 93 -9.69 -2.31 -2.46
CA ILE A 93 -10.14 -0.92 -2.50
C ILE A 93 -11.65 -0.85 -2.47
N ALA A 94 -12.33 -1.72 -3.21
CA ALA A 94 -13.80 -1.76 -3.19
C ALA A 94 -14.32 -2.06 -1.79
N GLU A 95 -13.69 -2.99 -1.09
CA GLU A 95 -14.08 -3.31 0.29
C GLU A 95 -13.92 -2.11 1.21
N MET A 96 -12.84 -1.38 1.05
CA MET A 96 -12.62 -0.20 1.87
C MET A 96 -13.65 0.88 1.60
N ARG A 97 -14.06 1.04 0.34
CA ARG A 97 -15.09 2.02 0.00
C ARG A 97 -16.44 1.66 0.62
N GLU A 98 -16.73 0.38 0.72
CA GLU A 98 -18.01 -0.08 1.22
C GLU A 98 -18.03 -0.21 2.74
N THR A 99 -16.89 -0.10 3.38
CA THR A 99 -16.82 -0.22 4.83
C THR A 99 -17.44 1.01 5.46
N PRO A 100 -18.39 0.85 6.37
CA PRO A 100 -18.97 2.00 7.05
C PRO A 100 -17.92 2.81 7.77
N ARG A 101 -18.13 4.12 7.79
CA ARG A 101 -17.14 5.01 8.34
C ARG A 101 -16.96 4.87 9.83
N GLN A 102 -17.92 4.34 10.52
CA GLN A 102 -17.80 4.16 11.95
C GLN A 102 -16.67 3.22 12.33
N TYR A 103 -16.23 2.41 11.43
CA TYR A 103 -15.11 1.56 11.72
C TYR A 103 -13.85 2.33 11.85
N ARG A 104 -13.95 3.38 11.29
CA ARG A 104 -12.77 4.16 11.26
C ARG A 104 -12.73 5.13 12.35
N VAL A 105 -13.31 4.71 12.44
CA VAL A 105 -13.37 5.41 12.92
C VAL A 105 -12.77 5.76 13.45
N GLU A 106 -12.64 5.47 13.29
CA GLU A 106 -12.43 5.72 13.32
C GLU A 106 -12.24 6.44 13.05
N PHE A 107 -12.60 6.43 12.87
CA PHE A 107 -12.87 6.95 12.31
C PHE A 107 -13.29 7.57 12.12
N ARG A 108 -13.70 7.97 12.22
CA ARG A 108 -14.56 8.73 11.79
C ARG A 108 -15.74 8.46 11.69
N ALA A 109 -16.50 8.30 11.74
CA ALA A 109 -17.50 8.06 11.46
C ALA A 109 -18.28 8.35 10.87
N ASP A 110 -18.49 8.61 10.42
CA ASP A 110 -19.09 8.91 9.64
C ASP A 110 -19.09 9.39 8.83
N ARG A 111 -19.05 9.25 8.25
CA ARG A 111 -19.08 9.60 7.34
C ARG A 111 -19.27 9.26 6.39
N PHE A 112 -19.41 8.86 5.94
CA PHE A 112 -19.72 8.65 5.05
C PHE A 112 -20.08 8.20 4.47
N SER A 113 -20.22 8.06 4.69
CA SER A 113 -20.69 7.53 4.09
C SER A 113 -20.26 7.06 3.21
N GLY A 114 -19.94 6.62 3.24
CA GLY A 114 -19.88 6.32 2.57
C GLY A 114 -19.31 6.49 2.05
#